data_7d7cf7444429aa452e913d90926a33e9
#
_entry.id   7d7cf7444429aa452e913d90926a33e9
#
_cell.length_a   1.000
_cell.length_b   1.000
_cell.length_c   1.000
_cell.angle_alpha   90.00
_cell.angle_beta   90.00
_cell.angle_gamma   90.00
#
_symmetry.space_group_name_H-M   'P 1'
#
loop_
_entity.id
_entity.type
_entity.pdbx_description
1 polymer ?
#
loop_
_entity_poly.entity_id
_entity_poly.type
_entity_poly.pdbx_seq_one_letter_code
_entity_poly.pdbx_strand_id
1 'polypeptide(L)'
;MGGGLRASAVESRPVCYADIRLGVVVDVLLDDEVQRVLGFDVLCGDRAHRYLPLPACEILESSIAVPSALVLMRQEIDFYRQRARALTAVRGFPARRRGRALGTVVDLVFAPNGELVELIVETEEGQAAAEAGPGLVVGPDALRPAV
;
A
#
# COMPACT_ATOMS: atom_id res chain seq x y z
N MET A 1 4.35 17.71 11.94
CA MET A 1 5.05 17.04 10.91
C MET A 1 4.53 15.67 10.63
N GLY A 2 3.58 15.59 9.78
CA GLY A 2 3.04 14.31 9.42
C GLY A 2 4.05 13.55 8.56
N GLY A 3 5.03 12.94 9.16
CA GLY A 3 5.93 12.08 8.44
C GLY A 3 5.14 11.01 7.70
N GLY A 4 5.46 10.78 6.45
CA GLY A 4 4.90 9.67 5.72
C GLY A 4 5.44 8.35 6.24
N LEU A 5 4.67 7.29 6.02
CA LEU A 5 5.03 5.95 6.42
C LEU A 5 5.34 5.12 5.18
N ARG A 6 6.46 4.43 5.16
CA ARG A 6 6.78 3.51 4.06
C ARG A 6 5.88 2.30 4.13
N ALA A 7 5.29 1.95 2.99
CA ALA A 7 4.44 0.76 2.92
C ALA A 7 5.20 -0.52 3.28
N SER A 8 6.48 -0.63 2.88
CA SER A 8 7.30 -1.76 3.25
C SER A 8 7.49 -1.91 4.76
N ALA A 9 7.44 -0.80 5.50
CA ALA A 9 7.57 -0.84 6.96
C ALA A 9 6.31 -1.40 7.64
N VAL A 10 5.18 -1.40 6.96
CA VAL A 10 3.91 -1.93 7.49
C VAL A 10 3.76 -3.40 7.18
N GLU A 11 4.34 -3.87 6.08
CA GLU A 11 4.31 -5.28 5.73
C GLU A 11 4.93 -6.11 6.86
N SER A 12 4.34 -7.26 7.14
CA SER A 12 4.74 -8.18 8.20
C SER A 12 4.49 -7.68 9.63
N ARG A 13 3.88 -6.50 9.80
CA ARG A 13 3.49 -6.06 11.14
C ARG A 13 2.33 -6.89 11.67
N PRO A 14 2.35 -7.25 12.95
CA PRO A 14 1.22 -7.92 13.56
C PRO A 14 0.03 -6.97 13.72
N VAL A 15 -1.17 -7.52 13.52
CA VAL A 15 -2.43 -6.83 13.77
C VAL A 15 -2.97 -7.35 15.10
N CYS A 16 -3.18 -6.45 16.05
CA CYS A 16 -3.51 -6.83 17.42
C CYS A 16 -4.76 -6.12 17.93
N TYR A 17 -5.60 -6.88 18.63
CA TYR A 17 -6.64 -6.35 19.47
C TYR A 17 -6.20 -6.51 20.92
N ALA A 18 -5.95 -5.39 21.60
CA ALA A 18 -5.29 -5.39 22.91
C ALA A 18 -4.02 -6.25 22.85
N ASP A 19 -3.88 -7.26 23.70
CA ASP A 19 -2.71 -8.13 23.72
C ASP A 19 -2.85 -9.34 22.78
N ILE A 20 -3.94 -9.42 22.03
CA ILE A 20 -4.23 -10.58 21.18
C ILE A 20 -3.78 -10.30 19.76
N ARG A 21 -2.86 -11.12 19.27
CA ARG A 21 -2.45 -11.06 17.87
C ARG A 21 -3.50 -11.76 17.00
N LEU A 22 -4.10 -11.00 16.09
CA LEU A 22 -5.14 -11.53 15.20
C LEU A 22 -4.56 -12.02 13.87
N GLY A 23 -3.48 -11.43 13.41
CA GLY A 23 -2.89 -11.78 12.14
C GLY A 23 -1.68 -10.90 11.83
N VAL A 24 -1.26 -10.93 10.58
CA VAL A 24 -0.11 -10.19 10.09
C VAL A 24 -0.44 -9.58 8.73
N VAL A 25 0.05 -8.37 8.49
CA VAL A 25 -0.12 -7.70 7.18
C VAL A 25 0.75 -8.43 6.15
N VAL A 26 0.13 -8.90 5.09
CA VAL A 26 0.83 -9.57 3.99
C VAL A 26 0.86 -8.73 2.71
N ASP A 27 0.00 -7.72 2.62
CA ASP A 27 0.01 -6.82 1.46
C ASP A 27 -0.64 -5.49 1.83
N VAL A 28 -0.32 -4.46 1.05
CA VAL A 28 -0.92 -3.13 1.16
C VAL A 28 -1.77 -2.93 -0.09
N LEU A 29 -3.04 -2.55 0.10
CA LEU A 29 -3.99 -2.40 -1.00
C LEU A 29 -4.19 -0.92 -1.32
N LEU A 30 -4.10 -0.60 -2.60
CA LEU A 30 -4.11 0.75 -3.13
C LEU A 30 -5.31 0.93 -4.05
N ASP A 31 -5.71 2.17 -4.29
CA ASP A 31 -6.69 2.45 -5.33
C ASP A 31 -6.09 2.15 -6.72
N ASP A 32 -6.93 2.16 -7.74
CA ASP A 32 -6.52 1.79 -9.09
C ASP A 32 -5.53 2.79 -9.73
N GLU A 33 -5.49 4.03 -9.24
CA GLU A 33 -4.56 5.04 -9.72
C GLU A 33 -3.26 5.11 -8.89
N VAL A 34 -3.14 4.27 -7.86
CA VAL A 34 -1.99 4.25 -6.94
C VAL A 34 -1.78 5.61 -6.27
N GLN A 35 -2.88 6.26 -5.87
CA GLN A 35 -2.86 7.57 -5.22
C GLN A 35 -3.21 7.51 -3.74
N ARG A 36 -3.72 6.36 -3.27
CA ARG A 36 -4.19 6.21 -1.90
C ARG A 36 -4.07 4.77 -1.43
N VAL A 37 -3.63 4.61 -0.20
CA VAL A 37 -3.71 3.33 0.51
C VAL A 37 -5.13 3.18 1.04
N LEU A 38 -5.80 2.10 0.67
CA LEU A 38 -7.16 1.79 1.09
C LEU A 38 -7.18 0.99 2.39
N GLY A 39 -6.25 0.07 2.52
CA GLY A 39 -6.17 -0.82 3.66
C GLY A 39 -5.16 -1.92 3.43
N PHE A 40 -5.35 -3.02 4.15
CA PHE A 40 -4.36 -4.10 4.20
C PHE A 40 -5.01 -5.46 4.00
N ASP A 41 -4.27 -6.34 3.35
CA ASP A 41 -4.57 -7.77 3.34
C ASP A 41 -3.89 -8.38 4.56
N VAL A 42 -4.68 -8.92 5.46
CA VAL A 42 -4.21 -9.49 6.72
C VAL A 42 -4.40 -11.01 6.68
N LEU A 43 -3.31 -11.73 6.86
CA LEU A 43 -3.37 -13.18 7.02
C LEU A 43 -3.60 -13.47 8.50
N CYS A 44 -4.76 -14.03 8.82
CA CYS A 44 -5.19 -14.29 10.17
C CYS A 44 -4.74 -15.66 10.66
N GLY A 45 -4.88 -15.89 11.97
CA GLY A 45 -4.43 -17.13 12.60
C GLY A 45 -5.12 -18.40 12.10
N ASP A 46 -6.33 -18.26 11.54
CA ASP A 46 -7.08 -19.36 10.93
C ASP A 46 -6.70 -19.59 9.46
N ARG A 47 -5.65 -18.94 8.98
CA ARG A 47 -5.15 -18.96 7.60
C ARG A 47 -6.08 -18.28 6.59
N ALA A 48 -7.11 -17.60 7.05
CA ALA A 48 -7.95 -16.80 6.18
C ALA A 48 -7.35 -15.42 5.97
N HIS A 49 -7.47 -14.92 4.76
CA HIS A 49 -7.15 -13.52 4.47
C HIS A 49 -8.37 -12.66 4.77
N ARG A 50 -8.13 -11.50 5.40
CA ARG A 50 -9.18 -10.53 5.68
C ARG A 50 -8.73 -9.14 5.30
N TYR A 51 -9.69 -8.33 4.89
CA TYR A 51 -9.43 -6.93 4.57
C TYR A 51 -9.52 -6.09 5.84
N LEU A 52 -8.49 -5.27 6.08
CA LEU A 52 -8.49 -4.28 7.16
C LEU A 52 -8.50 -2.89 6.56
N PRO A 53 -9.63 -2.16 6.64
CA PRO A 53 -9.67 -0.78 6.16
C PRO A 53 -8.71 0.10 6.96
N LEU A 54 -8.00 0.98 6.26
CA LEU A 54 -7.07 1.89 6.93
C LEU A 54 -7.72 2.71 8.04
N PRO A 55 -8.94 3.30 7.84
CA PRO A 55 -9.56 4.07 8.91
C PRO A 55 -9.97 3.27 10.14
N ALA A 56 -10.02 1.95 10.04
CA ALA A 56 -10.44 1.09 11.15
C ALA A 56 -9.28 0.66 12.04
N CYS A 57 -8.07 1.17 11.79
CA CYS A 57 -6.89 0.75 12.56
C CYS A 57 -6.02 1.95 12.90
N GLU A 58 -5.11 1.73 13.85
CA GLU A 58 -4.07 2.67 14.21
C GLU A 58 -2.72 2.00 13.96
N ILE A 59 -1.89 2.64 13.15
CA ILE A 59 -0.57 2.12 12.83
C ILE A 59 0.41 2.61 13.90
N LEU A 60 0.91 1.67 14.68
CA LEU A 60 1.89 1.93 15.73
C LEU A 60 3.29 1.60 15.23
N GLU A 61 4.30 1.85 16.04
CA GLU A 61 5.69 1.68 15.64
C GLU A 61 6.03 0.23 15.22
N SER A 62 5.47 -0.75 15.91
CA SER A 62 5.80 -2.16 15.66
C SER A 62 4.59 -3.05 15.43
N SER A 63 3.38 -2.48 15.47
CA SER A 63 2.14 -3.24 15.31
C SER A 63 1.06 -2.37 14.70
N ILE A 64 -0.07 -2.99 14.40
CA ILE A 64 -1.28 -2.29 13.98
C ILE A 64 -2.36 -2.64 14.99
N ALA A 65 -2.91 -1.62 15.64
CA ALA A 65 -3.95 -1.80 16.64
C ALA A 65 -5.32 -1.67 16.02
N VAL A 66 -6.23 -2.56 16.38
CA VAL A 66 -7.63 -2.52 15.97
C VAL A 66 -8.53 -2.49 17.21
N PRO A 67 -9.70 -1.81 17.14
CA PRO A 67 -10.60 -1.73 18.29
C PRO A 67 -11.41 -3.00 18.51
N SER A 68 -11.44 -3.90 17.53
CA SER A 68 -12.19 -5.15 17.58
C SER A 68 -11.76 -6.05 16.44
N ALA A 69 -11.85 -7.37 16.66
CA ALA A 69 -11.62 -8.33 15.58
C ALA A 69 -12.66 -8.21 14.45
N LEU A 70 -13.80 -7.60 14.73
CA LEU A 70 -14.89 -7.44 13.77
C LEU A 70 -14.55 -6.48 12.63
N VAL A 71 -13.51 -5.64 12.78
CA VAL A 71 -13.08 -4.76 11.69
C VAL A 71 -12.35 -5.51 10.58
N LEU A 72 -11.94 -6.76 10.81
CA LEU A 72 -11.30 -7.61 9.81
C LEU A 72 -12.40 -8.27 8.97
N MET A 73 -12.52 -7.84 7.72
CA MET A 73 -13.63 -8.19 6.85
C MET A 73 -13.26 -9.31 5.88
N ARG A 74 -13.75 -10.51 6.15
CA ARG A 74 -13.44 -11.68 5.29
C ARG A 74 -14.08 -11.56 3.91
N GLN A 75 -15.32 -11.11 3.84
CA GLN A 75 -16.06 -11.01 2.58
C GLN A 75 -15.55 -9.90 1.68
N GLU A 76 -14.98 -8.86 2.28
CA GLU A 76 -14.51 -7.70 1.54
C GLU A 76 -13.15 -7.93 0.85
N ILE A 77 -12.38 -8.93 1.31
CA ILE A 77 -11.03 -9.11 0.77
C ILE A 77 -11.06 -9.45 -0.73
N ASP A 78 -11.97 -10.29 -1.17
CA ASP A 78 -12.07 -10.65 -2.58
C ASP A 78 -12.51 -9.47 -3.43
N PHE A 79 -13.43 -8.66 -2.90
CA PHE A 79 -13.87 -7.42 -3.55
C PHE A 79 -12.69 -6.48 -3.79
N TYR A 80 -11.90 -6.25 -2.76
CA TYR A 80 -10.77 -5.33 -2.86
C TYR A 80 -9.62 -5.88 -3.70
N ARG A 81 -9.36 -7.19 -3.64
CA ARG A 81 -8.34 -7.82 -4.48
C ARG A 81 -8.62 -7.68 -5.97
N GLN A 82 -9.90 -7.66 -6.35
CA GLN A 82 -10.29 -7.51 -7.76
C GLN A 82 -10.24 -6.06 -8.23
N ARG A 83 -10.46 -5.10 -7.35
CA ARG A 83 -10.59 -3.68 -7.70
C ARG A 83 -9.43 -2.83 -7.25
N ALA A 84 -8.77 -3.22 -6.19
CA ALA A 84 -7.60 -2.52 -5.67
C ALA A 84 -6.34 -3.06 -6.32
N ARG A 85 -5.27 -2.29 -6.23
CA ARG A 85 -3.95 -2.72 -6.64
C ARG A 85 -3.14 -3.10 -5.42
N ALA A 86 -2.58 -4.30 -5.42
CA ALA A 86 -1.74 -4.76 -4.34
C ALA A 86 -0.32 -4.20 -4.51
N LEU A 87 0.31 -3.76 -3.43
CA LEU A 87 1.69 -3.26 -3.46
C LEU A 87 2.64 -4.30 -4.05
N THR A 88 2.45 -5.58 -3.71
CA THR A 88 3.27 -6.66 -4.26
C THR A 88 3.19 -6.75 -5.78
N ALA A 89 2.04 -6.39 -6.36
CA ALA A 89 1.87 -6.35 -7.82
C ALA A 89 2.41 -5.06 -8.43
N VAL A 90 2.35 -3.94 -7.70
CA VAL A 90 2.81 -2.63 -8.19
C VAL A 90 4.34 -2.54 -8.17
N ARG A 91 4.98 -3.21 -7.23
CA ARG A 91 6.45 -3.29 -7.23
C ARG A 91 6.94 -3.91 -8.52
N GLY A 92 7.90 -3.27 -9.15
CA GLY A 92 8.41 -3.68 -10.43
C GLY A 92 7.73 -3.01 -11.61
N PHE A 93 6.63 -2.30 -11.39
CA PHE A 93 5.99 -1.54 -12.46
C PHE A 93 6.75 -0.24 -12.71
N PRO A 94 6.81 0.21 -13.97
CA PRO A 94 7.37 1.51 -14.30
C PRO A 94 6.47 2.64 -13.80
N ALA A 95 7.08 3.76 -13.46
CA ALA A 95 6.39 4.99 -13.12
C ALA A 95 6.78 6.09 -14.10
N ARG A 96 5.81 6.90 -14.51
CA ARG A 96 5.97 8.01 -15.45
C ARG A 96 5.23 9.25 -14.95
N ARG A 97 5.75 10.39 -15.34
CA ARG A 97 5.04 11.66 -15.18
C ARG A 97 5.12 12.42 -16.48
N ARG A 98 3.93 12.67 -17.08
CA ARG A 98 3.80 13.45 -18.31
C ARG A 98 4.74 12.97 -19.43
N GLY A 99 4.80 11.66 -19.61
CA GLY A 99 5.64 11.05 -20.65
C GLY A 99 7.09 10.83 -20.25
N ARG A 100 7.52 11.31 -19.08
CA ARG A 100 8.89 11.13 -18.61
C ARG A 100 9.00 9.93 -17.68
N ALA A 101 9.90 9.02 -17.99
CA ALA A 101 10.16 7.87 -17.13
C ALA A 101 10.84 8.31 -15.83
N LEU A 102 10.32 7.81 -14.70
CA LEU A 102 10.85 8.12 -13.38
C LEU A 102 11.66 6.98 -12.79
N GLY A 103 11.37 5.76 -13.21
CA GLY A 103 12.03 4.55 -12.71
C GLY A 103 11.01 3.44 -12.45
N THR A 104 11.46 2.42 -11.72
CA THR A 104 10.65 1.26 -11.38
C THR A 104 10.26 1.33 -9.91
N VAL A 105 8.98 1.13 -9.61
CA VAL A 105 8.47 1.24 -8.23
C VAL A 105 9.06 0.13 -7.36
N VAL A 106 9.64 0.52 -6.22
CA VAL A 106 10.13 -0.42 -5.21
C VAL A 106 9.40 -0.27 -3.88
N ASP A 107 8.84 0.90 -3.61
CA ASP A 107 8.11 1.19 -2.38
C ASP A 107 7.28 2.45 -2.56
N LEU A 108 6.50 2.78 -1.53
CA LEU A 108 5.79 4.05 -1.49
C LEU A 108 5.71 4.55 -0.06
N VAL A 109 5.45 5.86 0.05
CA VAL A 109 5.27 6.54 1.32
C VAL A 109 3.85 7.11 1.32
N PHE A 110 3.10 6.87 2.37
CA PHE A 110 1.73 7.37 2.49
C PHE A 110 1.53 8.10 3.83
N ALA A 111 0.59 9.04 3.82
CA ALA A 111 0.22 9.79 5.01
C ALA A 111 -0.74 8.96 5.88
N PRO A 112 -0.96 9.33 7.15
CA PRO A 112 -1.87 8.60 8.03
C PRO A 112 -3.29 8.44 7.49
N ASN A 113 -3.75 9.38 6.65
CA ASN A 113 -5.07 9.28 6.00
C ASN A 113 -5.07 8.42 4.74
N GLY A 114 -3.93 7.83 4.38
CA GLY A 114 -3.80 6.96 3.23
C GLY A 114 -3.31 7.65 1.95
N GLU A 115 -3.29 8.97 1.90
CA GLU A 115 -2.85 9.67 0.69
C GLU A 115 -1.39 9.36 0.37
N LEU A 116 -1.12 9.10 -0.90
CA LEU A 116 0.25 8.90 -1.36
C LEU A 116 1.04 10.21 -1.17
N VAL A 117 2.20 10.10 -0.55
CA VAL A 117 3.14 11.21 -0.41
C VAL A 117 4.17 11.17 -1.53
N GLU A 118 4.77 10.01 -1.75
CA GLU A 118 5.75 9.81 -2.80
C GLU A 118 5.90 8.32 -3.12
N LEU A 119 6.38 8.05 -4.32
CA LEU A 119 6.86 6.72 -4.71
C LEU A 119 8.36 6.66 -4.50
N ILE A 120 8.86 5.50 -4.13
CA ILE A 120 10.29 5.22 -4.16
C ILE A 120 10.53 4.38 -5.41
N VAL A 121 11.37 4.89 -6.29
CA VAL A 121 11.66 4.24 -7.57
C VAL A 121 13.14 3.88 -7.67
N GLU A 122 13.43 2.80 -8.36
CA GLU A 122 14.78 2.40 -8.70
C GLU A 122 15.14 2.99 -10.06
N THR A 123 16.28 3.66 -10.13
CA THR A 123 16.83 4.23 -11.36
C THR A 123 18.23 3.67 -11.60
N GLU A 124 18.84 4.01 -12.73
CA GLU A 124 20.22 3.61 -13.01
C GLU A 124 21.20 4.19 -11.97
N GLU A 125 20.84 5.27 -11.33
CA GLU A 125 21.65 5.94 -10.31
C GLU A 125 21.33 5.53 -8.89
N GLY A 126 20.40 4.57 -8.70
CA GLY A 126 19.94 4.12 -7.40
C GLY A 126 18.50 4.53 -7.14
N GLN A 127 18.11 4.51 -5.88
CA GLN A 127 16.74 4.85 -5.49
C GLN A 127 16.52 6.36 -5.49
N ALA A 128 15.34 6.77 -5.90
CA ALA A 128 14.92 8.17 -5.89
C ALA A 128 13.46 8.25 -5.44
N ALA A 129 13.07 9.43 -4.93
CA ALA A 129 11.69 9.70 -4.57
C ALA A 129 11.00 10.47 -5.69
N ALA A 130 9.76 10.06 -6.02
CA ALA A 130 8.91 10.76 -6.98
C ALA A 130 7.66 11.22 -6.24
N GLU A 131 7.48 12.55 -6.15
CA GLU A 131 6.32 13.10 -5.43
C GLU A 131 5.00 12.68 -6.05
N ALA A 132 4.02 12.42 -5.21
CA ALA A 132 2.65 12.21 -5.66
C ALA A 132 2.11 13.48 -6.32
N GLY A 133 1.18 13.32 -7.23
CA GLY A 133 0.53 14.46 -7.86
C GLY A 133 0.06 14.18 -9.26
N PRO A 134 -0.43 15.23 -9.95
CA PRO A 134 -0.99 15.08 -11.29
C PRO A 134 0.01 14.52 -12.29
N GLY A 135 -0.48 13.68 -13.17
CA GLY A 135 0.32 13.12 -14.25
C GLY A 135 1.16 11.91 -13.87
N LEU A 136 1.16 11.52 -12.61
CA LEU A 136 1.88 10.31 -12.17
C LEU A 136 1.09 9.08 -12.59
N VAL A 137 1.73 8.21 -13.38
CA VAL A 137 1.12 6.98 -13.88
C VAL A 137 2.01 5.81 -13.50
N VAL A 138 1.41 4.78 -12.93
CA VAL A 138 2.12 3.55 -12.51
C VAL A 138 1.43 2.36 -13.17
N GLY A 139 2.22 1.52 -13.80
CA GLY A 139 1.71 0.28 -14.38
C GLY A 139 2.38 -0.05 -15.70
N PRO A 140 2.05 -1.20 -16.30
CA PRO A 140 2.64 -1.62 -17.57
C PRO A 140 2.48 -0.59 -18.69
N ASP A 141 1.36 0.15 -18.70
CA ASP A 141 1.08 1.17 -19.71
C ASP A 141 2.02 2.38 -19.60
N ALA A 142 2.70 2.55 -18.46
CA ALA A 142 3.65 3.64 -18.28
C ALA A 142 4.88 3.51 -19.18
N LEU A 143 5.13 2.33 -19.77
CA LEU A 143 6.19 2.13 -20.74
C LEU A 143 5.80 2.55 -22.16
N ARG A 144 4.52 2.75 -22.42
CA ARG A 144 4.05 3.12 -23.75
C ARG A 144 4.28 4.60 -23.98
N PRO A 145 4.74 5.00 -25.18
CA PRO A 145 4.86 6.41 -25.48
C PRO A 145 3.50 7.10 -25.37
N ALA A 146 3.49 8.32 -24.91
CA ALA A 146 2.28 9.13 -24.89
C ALA A 146 1.85 9.39 -26.34
N VAL A 147 0.64 9.05 -26.65
CA VAL A 147 0.07 9.25 -28.00
C VAL A 147 -0.70 10.55 -28.01
#